data_311de2160105cf57c9590e33760f3db7
#
_entry.id   311de2160105cf57c9590e33760f3db7
#
_cell.length_a   1.000
_cell.length_b   1.000
_cell.length_c   1.000
_cell.angle_alpha   90.00
_cell.angle_beta   90.00
_cell.angle_gamma   90.00
#
_symmetry.space_group_name_H-M   'P 1'
#
loop_
_entity.id
_entity.type
_entity.pdbx_description
1 polymer ?
#
loop_
_entity_poly.entity_id
_entity_poly.type
_entity_poly.pdbx_seq_one_letter_code
_entity_poly.pdbx_strand_id
1 'polypeptide(L)'
;MSAALLRRLQHWLTDGAPSLSRPERRRASLGALLSVALSALVLPLVPDAHAWLMAPIGASVVILFALSHSPLAQPWPVFGSYVVATLTGLACVAWIPHAGWASAVSVGLTVWLMARLHCLHPPGGALALLIVHEHHGHAVDVVHTLEMVALNVGLLLLGAVIIHRLLWRRPYPYRAAAEAHLPRHQTRDASPLARGGLDHADLSHAVKQLDSFVDVQENELIELYNLAVSHAFERHVGLSCGDIMSRDVVTVEFATELEEAWQMLRRHKVKALPVVDKFQRLIGILTVADFLRQMDDTRTAGLAASLQGLLRRTPGPNSDKAEVVGQIMSAKVITATPDTPVATLVQQLSDQGLHRVPIIDARRQVLGMVTQSDLIAALYKHIALSAGGPGATATRTAARPHAG
;
A
#
# COMPACT_ATOMS: atom_id res chain seq x y z
N MET A 1 23.38 41.51 5.81
CA MET A 1 23.29 40.05 5.73
C MET A 1 22.95 39.70 4.27
N SER A 2 23.81 38.98 3.54
CA SER A 2 23.60 38.77 2.11
C SER A 2 22.43 37.82 1.84
N ALA A 3 21.68 38.04 0.75
CA ALA A 3 20.56 37.18 0.35
C ALA A 3 20.96 35.71 0.15
N ALA A 4 22.24 35.46 -0.07
CA ALA A 4 22.82 34.11 -0.15
C ALA A 4 22.92 33.43 1.22
N LEU A 5 23.22 34.19 2.28
CA LEU A 5 23.26 33.67 3.66
C LEU A 5 21.86 33.33 4.16
N LEU A 6 20.89 34.20 3.87
CA LEU A 6 19.48 33.94 4.19
C LEU A 6 18.93 32.71 3.49
N ARG A 7 19.24 32.51 2.20
CA ARG A 7 18.85 31.29 1.46
C ARG A 7 19.50 30.04 2.01
N ARG A 8 20.80 30.09 2.36
CA ARG A 8 21.50 28.95 2.98
C ARG A 8 20.91 28.62 4.36
N LEU A 9 20.61 29.65 5.17
CA LEU A 9 19.97 29.47 6.49
C LEU A 9 18.57 28.89 6.34
N GLN A 10 17.78 29.41 5.40
CA GLN A 10 16.45 28.87 5.10
C GLN A 10 16.51 27.42 4.63
N HIS A 11 17.43 27.08 3.73
CA HIS A 11 17.63 25.71 3.27
C HIS A 11 18.03 24.79 4.42
N TRP A 12 18.98 25.21 5.25
CA TRP A 12 19.41 24.46 6.44
C TRP A 12 18.28 24.27 7.48
N LEU A 13 17.41 25.28 7.66
CA LEU A 13 16.28 25.21 8.59
C LEU A 13 15.10 24.40 8.07
N THR A 14 14.92 24.30 6.76
CA THR A 14 13.75 23.64 6.15
C THR A 14 14.10 22.29 5.48
N ASP A 15 15.38 21.97 5.37
CA ASP A 15 15.83 20.70 4.80
C ASP A 15 15.42 19.54 5.70
N GLY A 16 14.69 18.59 5.14
CA GLY A 16 14.14 17.45 5.90
C GLY A 16 12.87 17.74 6.71
N ALA A 17 12.33 18.97 6.68
CA ALA A 17 11.08 19.27 7.35
C ALA A 17 9.89 18.52 6.69
N PRO A 18 9.03 17.84 7.46
CA PRO A 18 7.90 17.12 6.92
C PRO A 18 6.92 18.06 6.23
N SER A 19 6.60 17.78 4.96
CA SER A 19 5.65 18.58 4.18
C SER A 19 4.34 17.84 4.00
N LEU A 20 3.26 18.41 4.53
CA LEU A 20 1.91 17.89 4.26
C LEU A 20 1.38 18.44 2.94
N SER A 21 0.76 17.60 2.14
CA SER A 21 0.01 18.01 0.95
C SER A 21 -1.13 18.97 1.31
N ARG A 22 -1.57 19.78 0.36
CA ARG A 22 -2.68 20.74 0.59
C ARG A 22 -3.95 20.07 1.18
N PRO A 23 -4.42 18.91 0.66
CA PRO A 23 -5.59 18.24 1.24
C PRO A 23 -5.31 17.68 2.63
N GLU A 24 -4.12 17.11 2.89
CA GLU A 24 -3.76 16.58 4.21
C GLU A 24 -3.68 17.71 5.26
N ARG A 25 -3.10 18.84 4.92
CA ARG A 25 -3.03 19.99 5.82
C ARG A 25 -4.41 20.48 6.23
N ARG A 26 -5.38 20.56 5.27
CA ARG A 26 -6.77 20.94 5.58
C ARG A 26 -7.44 19.91 6.50
N ARG A 27 -7.24 18.62 6.25
CA ARG A 27 -7.79 17.54 7.10
C ARG A 27 -7.19 17.60 8.50
N ALA A 28 -5.87 17.70 8.62
CA ALA A 28 -5.20 17.80 9.91
C ALA A 28 -5.75 18.98 10.73
N SER A 29 -5.83 20.18 10.13
CA SER A 29 -6.33 21.37 10.81
C SER A 29 -7.81 21.24 11.21
N LEU A 30 -8.66 20.73 10.32
CA LEU A 30 -10.08 20.55 10.60
C LEU A 30 -10.32 19.46 11.66
N GLY A 31 -9.58 18.37 11.60
CA GLY A 31 -9.68 17.29 12.59
C GLY A 31 -9.24 17.75 13.98
N ALA A 32 -8.14 18.50 14.04
CA ALA A 32 -7.67 19.11 15.26
C ALA A 32 -8.75 20.04 15.87
N LEU A 33 -9.30 20.93 15.04
CA LEU A 33 -10.37 21.83 15.45
C LEU A 33 -11.59 21.07 16.00
N LEU A 34 -12.09 20.10 15.24
CA LEU A 34 -13.29 19.34 15.63
C LEU A 34 -13.07 18.51 16.90
N SER A 35 -11.89 17.89 17.05
CA SER A 35 -11.57 17.08 18.22
C SER A 35 -11.48 17.93 19.49
N VAL A 36 -10.79 19.08 19.42
CA VAL A 36 -10.69 20.00 20.55
C VAL A 36 -12.05 20.63 20.86
N ALA A 37 -12.82 21.03 19.84
CA ALA A 37 -14.16 21.59 20.04
C ALA A 37 -15.10 20.57 20.70
N LEU A 38 -15.04 19.29 20.30
CA LEU A 38 -15.81 18.21 20.93
C LEU A 38 -15.46 18.11 22.43
N SER A 39 -14.15 18.07 22.75
CA SER A 39 -13.72 18.03 24.15
C SER A 39 -14.16 19.27 24.93
N ALA A 40 -14.02 20.44 24.38
CA ALA A 40 -14.42 21.72 25.00
C ALA A 40 -15.93 21.82 25.24
N LEU A 41 -16.75 21.17 24.41
CA LEU A 41 -18.21 21.13 24.57
C LEU A 41 -18.66 20.08 25.59
N VAL A 42 -18.00 18.95 25.66
CA VAL A 42 -18.41 17.82 26.49
C VAL A 42 -17.89 17.92 27.93
N LEU A 43 -16.63 18.36 28.12
CA LEU A 43 -16.01 18.44 29.45
C LEU A 43 -16.85 19.24 30.46
N PRO A 44 -17.41 20.40 30.14
CA PRO A 44 -18.23 21.20 31.09
C PRO A 44 -19.56 20.54 31.45
N LEU A 45 -20.02 19.54 30.70
CA LEU A 45 -21.30 18.84 30.94
C LEU A 45 -21.18 17.73 32.00
N VAL A 46 -19.95 17.39 32.42
CA VAL A 46 -19.73 16.36 33.44
C VAL A 46 -19.97 17.00 34.82
N PRO A 47 -20.99 16.54 35.59
CA PRO A 47 -21.28 17.08 36.90
C PRO A 47 -20.10 16.85 37.86
N ASP A 48 -19.87 17.80 38.76
CA ASP A 48 -18.85 17.73 39.81
C ASP A 48 -17.38 17.58 39.34
N ALA A 49 -17.14 17.43 38.05
CA ALA A 49 -15.83 17.52 37.50
C ALA A 49 -15.58 18.99 37.13
N HIS A 50 -14.69 19.67 37.82
CA HIS A 50 -14.08 20.91 37.31
C HIS A 50 -13.20 20.51 36.09
N ALA A 51 -13.84 19.88 35.10
CA ALA A 51 -13.19 19.25 33.98
C ALA A 51 -12.74 20.32 32.98
N TRP A 52 -11.47 20.49 32.83
CA TRP A 52 -10.85 21.43 31.90
C TRP A 52 -9.98 20.69 30.88
N LEU A 53 -9.85 21.31 29.72
CA LEU A 53 -9.03 20.76 28.64
C LEU A 53 -7.56 20.84 29.02
N MET A 54 -6.90 19.70 29.11
CA MET A 54 -5.49 19.60 29.50
C MET A 54 -4.58 20.02 28.35
N ALA A 55 -3.57 20.86 28.62
CA ALA A 55 -2.63 21.35 27.61
C ALA A 55 -1.94 20.25 26.77
N PRO A 56 -1.53 19.10 27.31
CA PRO A 56 -0.96 17.99 26.53
C PRO A 56 -1.87 17.44 25.41
N ILE A 57 -3.20 17.62 25.54
CA ILE A 57 -4.15 17.21 24.49
C ILE A 57 -3.90 17.95 23.18
N GLY A 58 -3.51 19.23 23.24
CA GLY A 58 -3.17 20.00 22.05
C GLY A 58 -2.03 19.38 21.23
N ALA A 59 -0.99 18.89 21.89
CA ALA A 59 0.10 18.18 21.22
C ALA A 59 -0.34 16.82 20.68
N SER A 60 -1.15 16.06 21.44
CA SER A 60 -1.71 14.78 20.98
C SER A 60 -2.58 14.94 19.75
N VAL A 61 -3.39 15.97 19.67
CA VAL A 61 -4.23 16.28 18.51
C VAL A 61 -3.39 16.50 17.24
N VAL A 62 -2.25 17.20 17.35
CA VAL A 62 -1.33 17.35 16.22
C VAL A 62 -0.85 15.99 15.71
N ILE A 63 -0.40 15.11 16.60
CA ILE A 63 0.10 13.79 16.23
C ILE A 63 -1.03 12.95 15.62
N LEU A 64 -2.22 12.91 16.21
CA LEU A 64 -3.35 12.11 15.74
C LEU A 64 -3.88 12.53 14.36
N PHE A 65 -3.83 13.81 14.03
CA PHE A 65 -4.45 14.31 12.80
C PHE A 65 -3.45 14.72 11.71
N ALA A 66 -2.24 15.14 12.06
CA ALA A 66 -1.19 15.46 11.08
C ALA A 66 -0.29 14.26 10.77
N LEU A 67 -0.12 13.33 11.72
CA LEU A 67 0.73 12.16 11.62
C LEU A 67 -0.06 10.87 11.92
N SER A 68 -1.27 10.76 11.39
CA SER A 68 -2.22 9.68 11.75
C SER A 68 -1.72 8.26 11.43
N HIS A 69 -0.79 8.12 10.50
CA HIS A 69 -0.14 6.85 10.15
C HIS A 69 1.01 6.49 11.09
N SER A 70 1.55 7.46 11.83
CA SER A 70 2.64 7.24 12.79
C SER A 70 2.27 6.18 13.84
N PRO A 71 3.18 5.27 14.19
CA PRO A 71 3.02 4.38 15.33
C PRO A 71 2.66 5.13 16.62
N LEU A 72 3.17 6.35 16.80
CA LEU A 72 2.94 7.19 17.97
C LEU A 72 1.50 7.72 18.07
N ALA A 73 0.76 7.73 16.95
CA ALA A 73 -0.61 8.20 16.87
C ALA A 73 -1.65 7.09 17.16
N GLN A 74 -1.22 5.84 17.39
CA GLN A 74 -2.15 4.74 17.60
C GLN A 74 -2.76 4.75 19.01
N PRO A 75 -3.94 4.14 19.23
CA PRO A 75 -4.66 4.21 20.49
C PRO A 75 -3.85 3.74 21.71
N TRP A 76 -3.07 2.66 21.57
CA TRP A 76 -2.26 2.16 22.68
C TRP A 76 -1.15 3.13 23.11
N PRO A 77 -0.30 3.67 22.24
CA PRO A 77 0.64 4.72 22.60
C PRO A 77 -0.01 5.93 23.26
N VAL A 78 -1.10 6.43 22.73
CA VAL A 78 -1.82 7.57 23.31
C VAL A 78 -2.33 7.23 24.72
N PHE A 79 -3.14 6.19 24.86
CA PHE A 79 -3.72 5.79 26.14
C PHE A 79 -2.65 5.42 27.17
N GLY A 80 -1.73 4.51 26.79
CA GLY A 80 -0.69 4.00 27.68
C GLY A 80 0.24 5.08 28.18
N SER A 81 0.61 6.03 27.33
CA SER A 81 1.47 7.16 27.73
C SER A 81 0.83 8.06 28.79
N TYR A 82 -0.45 8.33 28.65
CA TYR A 82 -1.19 9.16 29.61
C TYR A 82 -1.34 8.43 30.96
N VAL A 83 -1.59 7.13 30.95
CA VAL A 83 -1.62 6.32 32.17
C VAL A 83 -0.25 6.33 32.87
N VAL A 84 0.81 6.04 32.12
CA VAL A 84 2.19 6.05 32.66
C VAL A 84 2.55 7.42 33.21
N ALA A 85 2.28 8.48 32.46
CA ALA A 85 2.57 9.85 32.87
C ALA A 85 1.83 10.24 34.16
N THR A 86 0.58 9.84 34.27
CA THR A 86 -0.21 10.14 35.47
C THR A 86 0.34 9.44 36.69
N LEU A 87 0.62 8.13 36.58
CA LEU A 87 1.15 7.34 37.68
C LEU A 87 2.55 7.83 38.12
N THR A 88 3.44 8.12 37.18
CA THR A 88 4.79 8.62 37.49
C THR A 88 4.75 10.03 38.06
N GLY A 89 3.89 10.92 37.53
CA GLY A 89 3.70 12.28 38.05
C GLY A 89 3.22 12.27 39.50
N LEU A 90 2.14 11.53 39.78
CA LEU A 90 1.60 11.39 41.12
C LEU A 90 2.60 10.76 42.10
N ALA A 91 3.30 9.71 41.69
CA ALA A 91 4.33 9.09 42.52
C ALA A 91 5.46 10.06 42.86
N CYS A 92 5.95 10.83 41.87
CA CYS A 92 7.02 11.79 42.10
C CYS A 92 6.61 12.94 43.03
N VAL A 93 5.37 13.41 42.91
CA VAL A 93 4.81 14.41 43.84
C VAL A 93 4.76 13.88 45.28
N ALA A 94 4.34 12.62 45.44
CA ALA A 94 4.21 12.03 46.77
C ALA A 94 5.57 11.78 47.47
N TRP A 95 6.65 11.49 46.72
CA TRP A 95 7.91 11.03 47.29
C TRP A 95 9.06 12.03 47.17
N ILE A 96 8.98 13.01 46.27
CA ILE A 96 10.07 13.95 46.04
C ILE A 96 9.65 15.36 46.50
N PRO A 97 10.19 15.87 47.59
CA PRO A 97 9.78 17.18 48.17
C PRO A 97 10.14 18.39 47.31
N HIS A 98 11.13 18.30 46.44
CA HIS A 98 11.59 19.42 45.63
C HIS A 98 10.98 19.38 44.22
N ALA A 99 10.19 20.38 43.85
CA ALA A 99 9.44 20.45 42.59
C ALA A 99 10.30 20.21 41.33
N GLY A 100 11.47 20.84 41.29
CA GLY A 100 12.38 20.69 40.13
C GLY A 100 12.87 19.26 39.95
N TRP A 101 13.25 18.59 41.04
CA TRP A 101 13.65 17.18 40.99
C TRP A 101 12.48 16.26 40.73
N ALA A 102 11.31 16.51 41.30
CA ALA A 102 10.09 15.76 41.03
C ALA A 102 9.73 15.82 39.52
N SER A 103 9.82 17.00 38.93
CA SER A 103 9.60 17.21 37.49
C SER A 103 10.61 16.46 36.62
N ALA A 104 11.89 16.58 36.91
CA ALA A 104 12.96 15.91 36.14
C ALA A 104 12.84 14.39 36.19
N VAL A 105 12.65 13.85 37.41
CA VAL A 105 12.51 12.38 37.61
C VAL A 105 11.23 11.87 37.00
N SER A 106 10.12 12.58 37.15
CA SER A 106 8.82 12.21 36.56
C SER A 106 8.90 12.09 35.05
N VAL A 107 9.45 13.09 34.34
CA VAL A 107 9.60 13.05 32.89
C VAL A 107 10.54 11.94 32.45
N GLY A 108 11.72 11.81 33.10
CA GLY A 108 12.70 10.76 32.77
C GLY A 108 12.13 9.35 32.95
N LEU A 109 11.43 9.11 34.08
CA LEU A 109 10.80 7.82 34.37
C LEU A 109 9.64 7.55 33.41
N THR A 110 8.85 8.56 33.08
CA THR A 110 7.77 8.46 32.09
C THR A 110 8.31 8.01 30.72
N VAL A 111 9.35 8.68 30.22
CA VAL A 111 9.97 8.32 28.94
C VAL A 111 10.51 6.88 28.96
N TRP A 112 11.20 6.49 30.02
CA TRP A 112 11.74 5.15 30.18
C TRP A 112 10.64 4.07 30.20
N LEU A 113 9.58 4.29 30.99
CA LEU A 113 8.44 3.37 31.08
C LEU A 113 7.65 3.29 29.76
N MET A 114 7.39 4.43 29.11
CA MET A 114 6.73 4.43 27.79
C MET A 114 7.51 3.62 26.77
N ALA A 115 8.83 3.75 26.72
CA ALA A 115 9.68 2.97 25.83
C ALA A 115 9.61 1.47 26.18
N ARG A 116 9.63 1.13 27.47
CA ARG A 116 9.59 -0.27 27.96
C ARG A 116 8.25 -0.94 27.69
N LEU A 117 7.15 -0.19 27.73
CA LEU A 117 5.77 -0.66 27.53
C LEU A 117 5.28 -0.50 26.09
N HIS A 118 6.14 -0.08 25.16
CA HIS A 118 5.80 0.20 23.76
C HIS A 118 4.60 1.16 23.59
N CYS A 119 4.54 2.17 24.47
CA CYS A 119 3.48 3.19 24.42
C CYS A 119 4.08 4.62 24.33
N LEU A 120 5.13 4.77 23.53
CA LEU A 120 5.79 6.06 23.36
C LEU A 120 4.85 7.04 22.65
N HIS A 121 4.50 8.12 23.36
CA HIS A 121 3.69 9.23 22.85
C HIS A 121 4.14 10.52 23.53
N PRO A 122 4.85 11.39 22.83
CA PRO A 122 5.56 12.53 23.44
C PRO A 122 4.72 13.43 24.37
N PRO A 123 3.44 13.69 24.09
CA PRO A 123 2.59 14.48 25.02
C PRO A 123 2.46 13.88 26.42
N GLY A 124 2.71 12.59 26.62
CA GLY A 124 2.76 11.98 27.94
C GLY A 124 3.83 12.60 28.84
N GLY A 125 5.00 12.94 28.30
CA GLY A 125 6.02 13.68 29.07
C GLY A 125 5.55 15.04 29.53
N ALA A 126 4.80 15.75 28.71
CA ALA A 126 4.19 17.03 29.08
C ALA A 126 3.10 16.86 30.15
N LEU A 127 2.34 15.77 30.11
CA LEU A 127 1.35 15.44 31.14
C LEU A 127 2.02 15.19 32.50
N ALA A 128 3.10 14.39 32.52
CA ALA A 128 3.85 14.12 33.75
C ALA A 128 4.34 15.41 34.42
N LEU A 129 4.86 16.32 33.61
CA LEU A 129 5.29 17.63 34.07
C LEU A 129 4.11 18.49 34.59
N LEU A 130 2.99 18.47 33.89
CA LEU A 130 1.77 19.18 34.30
C LEU A 130 1.28 18.70 35.68
N ILE A 131 1.19 17.40 35.88
CA ILE A 131 0.74 16.80 37.14
C ILE A 131 1.65 17.20 38.30
N VAL A 132 2.96 17.16 38.12
CA VAL A 132 3.89 17.62 39.14
C VAL A 132 3.69 19.11 39.45
N HIS A 133 3.50 19.94 38.44
CA HIS A 133 3.33 21.38 38.61
C HIS A 133 2.03 21.72 39.38
N GLU A 134 0.95 21.03 39.08
CA GLU A 134 -0.36 21.31 39.69
C GLU A 134 -0.47 20.78 41.13
N HIS A 135 0.14 19.65 41.41
CA HIS A 135 -0.03 19.02 42.73
C HIS A 135 1.11 19.28 43.69
N HIS A 136 2.22 19.87 43.25
CA HIS A 136 3.33 20.14 44.16
C HIS A 136 2.98 21.23 45.19
N GLY A 137 3.02 20.88 46.46
CA GLY A 137 2.65 21.81 47.56
C GLY A 137 1.15 21.87 47.87
N HIS A 138 0.32 21.10 47.18
CA HIS A 138 -1.11 21.01 47.39
C HIS A 138 -1.55 19.59 47.75
N ALA A 139 -2.73 19.47 48.38
CA ALA A 139 -3.32 18.16 48.62
C ALA A 139 -3.65 17.48 47.26
N VAL A 140 -3.12 16.29 47.06
CA VAL A 140 -3.32 15.53 45.82
C VAL A 140 -4.66 14.81 45.87
N ASP A 141 -5.60 15.20 45.03
CA ASP A 141 -6.76 14.38 44.75
C ASP A 141 -6.47 13.42 43.59
N VAL A 142 -6.06 12.22 43.97
CA VAL A 142 -5.69 11.16 43.01
C VAL A 142 -6.87 10.74 42.16
N VAL A 143 -8.07 10.64 42.77
CA VAL A 143 -9.28 10.19 42.04
C VAL A 143 -9.66 11.21 41.00
N HIS A 144 -9.74 12.47 41.36
CA HIS A 144 -10.05 13.57 40.44
C HIS A 144 -9.03 13.66 39.29
N THR A 145 -7.72 13.53 39.60
CA THR A 145 -6.68 13.54 38.56
C THR A 145 -6.85 12.39 37.55
N LEU A 146 -7.13 11.17 38.04
CA LEU A 146 -7.36 10.01 37.18
C LEU A 146 -8.62 10.18 36.32
N GLU A 147 -9.71 10.66 36.88
CA GLU A 147 -10.96 10.94 36.15
C GLU A 147 -10.73 11.97 35.04
N MET A 148 -10.05 13.05 35.36
CA MET A 148 -9.71 14.13 34.42
C MET A 148 -8.89 13.62 33.23
N VAL A 149 -7.84 12.86 33.53
CA VAL A 149 -6.99 12.26 32.48
C VAL A 149 -7.79 11.28 31.64
N ALA A 150 -8.55 10.38 32.28
CA ALA A 150 -9.34 9.37 31.60
C ALA A 150 -10.38 10.01 30.65
N LEU A 151 -11.06 11.06 31.13
CA LEU A 151 -12.07 11.77 30.36
C LEU A 151 -11.46 12.51 29.15
N ASN A 152 -10.37 13.24 29.36
CA ASN A 152 -9.67 13.94 28.28
C ASN A 152 -9.15 12.97 27.21
N VAL A 153 -8.49 11.87 27.60
CA VAL A 153 -7.96 10.86 26.67
C VAL A 153 -9.09 10.09 25.99
N GLY A 154 -10.14 9.76 26.73
CA GLY A 154 -11.32 9.10 26.19
C GLY A 154 -11.99 9.91 25.09
N LEU A 155 -12.22 11.19 25.33
CA LEU A 155 -12.81 12.11 24.36
C LEU A 155 -11.88 12.32 23.15
N LEU A 156 -10.58 12.43 23.38
CA LEU A 156 -9.59 12.54 22.31
C LEU A 156 -9.61 11.33 21.38
N LEU A 157 -9.54 10.12 21.93
CA LEU A 157 -9.55 8.88 21.15
C LEU A 157 -10.91 8.65 20.47
N LEU A 158 -12.01 8.92 21.15
CA LEU A 158 -13.34 8.85 20.56
C LEU A 158 -13.47 9.82 19.39
N GLY A 159 -13.04 11.06 19.57
CA GLY A 159 -13.02 12.09 18.53
C GLY A 159 -12.18 11.66 17.34
N ALA A 160 -10.99 11.10 17.59
CA ALA A 160 -10.12 10.59 16.52
C ALA A 160 -10.80 9.46 15.73
N VAL A 161 -11.41 8.48 16.41
CA VAL A 161 -12.14 7.37 15.75
C VAL A 161 -13.30 7.91 14.91
N ILE A 162 -14.12 8.79 15.47
CA ILE A 162 -15.29 9.35 14.78
C ILE A 162 -14.85 10.15 13.56
N ILE A 163 -13.90 11.07 13.70
CA ILE A 163 -13.47 11.95 12.62
C ILE A 163 -12.81 11.15 11.51
N HIS A 164 -11.87 10.25 11.83
CA HIS A 164 -11.21 9.44 10.80
C HIS A 164 -12.18 8.49 10.08
N ARG A 165 -13.00 7.73 10.82
CA ARG A 165 -13.88 6.71 10.21
C ARG A 165 -15.11 7.29 9.53
N LEU A 166 -15.82 8.21 10.20
CA LEU A 166 -17.10 8.71 9.71
C LEU A 166 -16.93 9.88 8.76
N LEU A 167 -16.06 10.85 9.09
CA LEU A 167 -15.92 12.08 8.30
C LEU A 167 -14.98 11.86 7.10
N TRP A 168 -13.85 11.17 7.29
CA TRP A 168 -12.85 10.99 6.24
C TRP A 168 -12.81 9.60 5.62
N ARG A 169 -13.60 8.66 6.15
CA ARG A 169 -13.67 7.27 5.69
C ARG A 169 -12.30 6.61 5.62
N ARG A 170 -11.42 6.95 6.58
CA ARG A 170 -10.09 6.39 6.73
C ARG A 170 -10.06 5.37 7.87
N PRO A 171 -9.30 4.28 7.74
CA PRO A 171 -9.14 3.35 8.86
C PRO A 171 -8.39 4.02 10.01
N TYR A 172 -8.99 4.02 11.19
CA TYR A 172 -8.32 4.36 12.45
C TYR A 172 -8.96 3.50 13.57
N PRO A 173 -8.23 2.76 14.39
CA PRO A 173 -6.76 2.66 14.38
C PRO A 173 -6.24 2.23 13.01
N TYR A 174 -5.09 2.75 12.62
CA TYR A 174 -4.45 2.32 11.40
C TYR A 174 -4.01 0.86 11.59
N ARG A 175 -4.73 -0.02 10.97
CA ARG A 175 -4.25 -1.39 10.72
C ARG A 175 -3.75 -1.36 9.28
N ALA A 176 -2.48 -1.66 9.11
CA ALA A 176 -2.02 -2.01 7.79
C ALA A 176 -3.02 -3.03 7.25
N ALA A 177 -3.71 -2.68 6.20
CA ALA A 177 -4.45 -3.65 5.46
C ALA A 177 -3.40 -4.69 5.04
N ALA A 178 -3.39 -5.83 5.70
CA ALA A 178 -3.01 -7.03 5.01
C ALA A 178 -4.04 -7.11 3.88
N GLU A 179 -3.82 -6.37 2.79
CA GLU A 179 -4.37 -6.72 1.51
C GLU A 179 -3.82 -8.12 1.26
N ALA A 180 -4.56 -9.08 1.81
CA ALA A 180 -4.55 -10.40 1.26
C ALA A 180 -4.96 -10.15 -0.20
N HIS A 181 -3.98 -9.99 -1.07
CA HIS A 181 -4.09 -10.32 -2.46
C HIS A 181 -4.47 -11.79 -2.46
N LEU A 182 -5.79 -12.02 -2.28
CA LEU A 182 -6.34 -13.37 -2.37
C LEU A 182 -5.95 -13.85 -3.75
N PRO A 183 -5.07 -14.86 -3.85
CA PRO A 183 -4.64 -15.36 -5.13
C PRO A 183 -5.90 -15.76 -5.88
N ARG A 184 -6.04 -15.30 -7.11
CA ARG A 184 -7.20 -15.57 -7.97
C ARG A 184 -7.49 -17.06 -8.13
N HIS A 185 -6.54 -17.90 -7.73
CA HIS A 185 -6.58 -19.38 -7.80
C HIS A 185 -7.01 -20.04 -6.50
N GLN A 186 -7.49 -19.29 -5.47
CA GLN A 186 -7.91 -19.83 -4.15
C GLN A 186 -6.84 -20.72 -3.48
N THR A 187 -5.57 -20.55 -3.84
CA THR A 187 -4.44 -21.19 -3.17
C THR A 187 -3.95 -20.32 -2.03
N ARG A 188 -3.33 -20.93 -1.01
CA ARG A 188 -2.77 -20.20 0.15
C ARG A 188 -1.40 -19.59 -0.10
N ASP A 189 -0.85 -19.77 -1.30
CA ASP A 189 0.46 -19.25 -1.65
C ASP A 189 0.41 -17.74 -1.91
N ALA A 190 1.42 -17.03 -1.45
CA ALA A 190 1.62 -15.62 -1.78
C ALA A 190 1.83 -15.44 -3.29
N SER A 191 1.55 -14.23 -3.81
CA SER A 191 1.79 -13.91 -5.23
C SER A 191 3.28 -14.12 -5.61
N PRO A 192 3.60 -14.40 -6.87
CA PRO A 192 4.98 -14.63 -7.30
C PRO A 192 5.94 -13.48 -6.95
N LEU A 193 5.49 -12.23 -7.03
CA LEU A 193 6.27 -11.07 -6.62
C LEU A 193 6.47 -11.01 -5.10
N ALA A 194 5.45 -11.36 -4.32
CA ALA A 194 5.55 -11.40 -2.86
C ALA A 194 6.44 -12.54 -2.34
N ARG A 195 6.57 -13.66 -3.09
CA ARG A 195 7.45 -14.77 -2.72
C ARG A 195 8.94 -14.49 -2.99
N GLY A 196 9.25 -13.63 -3.93
CA GLY A 196 10.62 -13.28 -4.32
C GLY A 196 11.10 -11.92 -3.84
N GLY A 197 10.22 -11.15 -3.15
CA GLY A 197 10.51 -9.81 -2.64
C GLY A 197 10.88 -9.80 -1.16
N LEU A 198 11.06 -8.61 -0.60
CA LEU A 198 11.19 -8.39 0.84
C LEU A 198 9.90 -8.81 1.55
N ASP A 199 10.04 -9.63 2.58
CA ASP A 199 8.95 -9.95 3.48
C ASP A 199 9.01 -9.12 4.78
N HIS A 200 7.98 -9.27 5.63
CA HIS A 200 7.94 -8.60 6.93
C HIS A 200 9.10 -9.01 7.85
N ALA A 201 9.58 -10.25 7.75
CA ALA A 201 10.67 -10.73 8.58
C ALA A 201 12.00 -10.08 8.21
N ASP A 202 12.25 -9.92 6.90
CA ASP A 202 13.45 -9.24 6.39
C ASP A 202 13.49 -7.77 6.83
N LEU A 203 12.34 -7.08 6.72
CA LEU A 203 12.23 -5.69 7.10
C LEU A 203 12.34 -5.50 8.61
N SER A 204 11.66 -6.33 9.40
CA SER A 204 11.78 -6.32 10.86
C SER A 204 13.23 -6.58 11.30
N HIS A 205 13.95 -7.45 10.61
CA HIS A 205 15.36 -7.68 10.86
C HIS A 205 16.20 -6.44 10.55
N ALA A 206 15.99 -5.81 9.40
CA ALA A 206 16.70 -4.60 9.00
C ALA A 206 16.42 -3.42 9.94
N VAL A 207 15.15 -3.20 10.31
CA VAL A 207 14.76 -2.14 11.26
C VAL A 207 15.39 -2.35 12.64
N LYS A 208 15.49 -3.61 13.12
CA LYS A 208 16.16 -3.92 14.40
C LYS A 208 17.66 -3.65 14.38
N GLN A 209 18.29 -3.63 13.21
CA GLN A 209 19.72 -3.27 13.07
C GLN A 209 19.94 -1.75 13.05
N LEU A 210 18.89 -0.96 12.88
CA LEU A 210 18.96 0.49 12.98
C LEU A 210 18.94 0.88 14.47
N ASP A 211 19.97 1.55 14.94
CA ASP A 211 20.05 2.09 16.32
C ASP A 211 19.16 3.34 16.53
N SER A 212 18.23 3.58 15.64
CA SER A 212 17.32 4.74 15.66
C SER A 212 15.87 4.31 15.53
N PHE A 213 14.98 5.08 16.18
CA PHE A 213 13.53 4.92 16.02
C PHE A 213 13.11 5.36 14.62
N VAL A 214 12.42 4.48 13.91
CA VAL A 214 11.84 4.75 12.58
C VAL A 214 10.36 5.02 12.76
N ASP A 215 9.93 6.27 12.52
CA ASP A 215 8.54 6.71 12.65
C ASP A 215 7.74 6.41 11.36
N VAL A 216 7.85 5.17 10.88
CA VAL A 216 7.12 4.66 9.71
C VAL A 216 6.66 3.23 10.03
N GLN A 217 5.47 2.87 9.60
CA GLN A 217 5.00 1.49 9.79
C GLN A 217 5.68 0.53 8.80
N GLU A 218 5.88 -0.72 9.24
CA GLU A 218 6.56 -1.75 8.43
C GLU A 218 5.95 -1.91 7.03
N ASN A 219 4.63 -1.83 6.91
CA ASN A 219 3.96 -1.96 5.61
C ASN A 219 4.17 -0.76 4.69
N GLU A 220 4.27 0.46 5.25
CA GLU A 220 4.60 1.65 4.47
C GLU A 220 6.03 1.58 3.95
N LEU A 221 6.94 0.99 4.74
CA LEU A 221 8.31 0.73 4.29
C LEU A 221 8.37 -0.30 3.16
N ILE A 222 7.56 -1.38 3.22
CA ILE A 222 7.44 -2.36 2.14
C ILE A 222 6.89 -1.68 0.88
N GLU A 223 5.84 -0.87 1.02
CA GLU A 223 5.25 -0.14 -0.10
C GLU A 223 6.27 0.82 -0.73
N LEU A 224 6.97 1.60 0.10
CA LEU A 224 8.03 2.50 -0.34
C LEU A 224 9.14 1.75 -1.07
N TYR A 225 9.58 0.61 -0.53
CA TYR A 225 10.58 -0.24 -1.17
C TYR A 225 10.10 -0.75 -2.53
N ASN A 226 8.87 -1.28 -2.61
CA ASN A 226 8.31 -1.77 -3.86
C ASN A 226 8.17 -0.66 -4.92
N LEU A 227 7.74 0.54 -4.51
CA LEU A 227 7.70 1.72 -5.39
C LEU A 227 9.09 2.12 -5.86
N ALA A 228 10.08 2.11 -4.96
CA ALA A 228 11.46 2.45 -5.31
C ALA A 228 12.07 1.42 -6.27
N VAL A 229 11.84 0.12 -6.05
CA VAL A 229 12.28 -0.96 -6.95
C VAL A 229 11.60 -0.84 -8.31
N SER A 230 10.29 -0.60 -8.35
CA SER A 230 9.55 -0.41 -9.60
C SER A 230 10.09 0.78 -10.39
N HIS A 231 10.31 1.91 -9.73
CA HIS A 231 10.89 3.10 -10.37
C HIS A 231 12.33 2.87 -10.86
N ALA A 232 13.14 2.17 -10.06
CA ALA A 232 14.51 1.79 -10.47
C ALA A 232 14.47 0.86 -11.69
N PHE A 233 13.56 -0.11 -11.71
CA PHE A 233 13.35 -1.01 -12.84
C PHE A 233 12.94 -0.25 -14.11
N GLU A 234 11.97 0.66 -14.02
CA GLU A 234 11.54 1.53 -15.13
C GLU A 234 12.71 2.33 -15.70
N ARG A 235 13.52 2.93 -14.84
CA ARG A 235 14.67 3.76 -15.23
C ARG A 235 15.79 2.94 -15.85
N HIS A 236 16.03 1.72 -15.38
CA HIS A 236 17.13 0.88 -15.86
C HIS A 236 16.75 0.02 -17.07
N VAL A 237 15.52 -0.48 -17.13
CA VAL A 237 15.04 -1.31 -18.26
C VAL A 237 14.55 -0.44 -19.40
N GLY A 238 13.92 0.70 -19.11
CA GLY A 238 13.50 1.71 -20.08
C GLY A 238 12.58 1.21 -21.21
N LEU A 239 12.09 -0.03 -21.13
CA LEU A 239 11.26 -0.65 -22.16
C LEU A 239 9.80 -0.30 -21.96
N SER A 240 9.14 0.08 -23.03
CA SER A 240 7.69 0.27 -23.11
C SER A 240 7.00 -0.98 -23.70
N CYS A 241 5.69 -1.06 -23.53
CA CYS A 241 4.90 -2.12 -24.17
C CYS A 241 5.03 -2.10 -25.69
N GLY A 242 5.19 -0.92 -26.29
CA GLY A 242 5.41 -0.75 -27.72
C GLY A 242 6.70 -1.37 -28.26
N ASP A 243 7.72 -1.49 -27.40
CA ASP A 243 9.02 -2.07 -27.76
C ASP A 243 9.00 -3.59 -27.78
N ILE A 244 8.12 -4.21 -27.01
CA ILE A 244 8.07 -5.67 -26.83
C ILE A 244 6.82 -6.35 -27.39
N MET A 245 5.77 -5.57 -27.75
CA MET A 245 4.52 -6.14 -28.24
C MET A 245 4.66 -6.83 -29.59
N SER A 246 3.94 -7.92 -29.76
CA SER A 246 3.66 -8.51 -31.08
C SER A 246 2.63 -7.63 -31.79
N ARG A 247 2.95 -7.12 -33.00
CA ARG A 247 2.08 -6.20 -33.75
C ARG A 247 1.11 -6.91 -34.68
N ASP A 248 1.46 -8.10 -35.16
CA ASP A 248 0.59 -8.92 -36.01
C ASP A 248 -0.36 -9.71 -35.10
N VAL A 249 -1.49 -9.09 -34.77
CA VAL A 249 -2.49 -9.65 -33.86
C VAL A 249 -3.73 -10.07 -34.64
N VAL A 250 -4.00 -11.36 -34.57
CA VAL A 250 -5.24 -11.93 -35.12
C VAL A 250 -6.41 -11.55 -34.22
N THR A 251 -7.42 -10.90 -34.80
CA THR A 251 -8.65 -10.47 -34.10
C THR A 251 -9.86 -11.19 -34.65
N VAL A 252 -10.93 -11.21 -33.87
CA VAL A 252 -12.26 -11.71 -34.30
C VAL A 252 -13.33 -10.70 -33.99
N GLU A 253 -14.45 -10.76 -34.70
CA GLU A 253 -15.61 -9.89 -34.45
C GLU A 253 -16.57 -10.53 -33.45
N PHE A 254 -17.43 -9.70 -32.86
CA PHE A 254 -18.49 -10.14 -31.95
C PHE A 254 -19.37 -11.25 -32.54
N ALA A 255 -19.73 -11.14 -33.80
CA ALA A 255 -20.64 -12.05 -34.53
C ALA A 255 -19.93 -13.25 -35.14
N THR A 256 -18.60 -13.38 -35.02
CA THR A 256 -17.85 -14.54 -35.53
C THR A 256 -18.37 -15.82 -34.89
N GLU A 257 -18.59 -16.87 -35.69
CA GLU A 257 -19.05 -18.19 -35.23
C GLU A 257 -17.94 -18.84 -34.35
N LEU A 258 -18.37 -19.60 -33.34
CA LEU A 258 -17.44 -20.25 -32.42
C LEU A 258 -16.51 -21.24 -33.09
N GLU A 259 -17.00 -21.96 -34.12
CA GLU A 259 -16.19 -22.89 -34.90
C GLU A 259 -15.07 -22.18 -35.65
N GLU A 260 -15.39 -21.05 -36.31
CA GLU A 260 -14.40 -20.22 -37.00
C GLU A 260 -13.36 -19.68 -36.04
N ALA A 261 -13.79 -19.11 -34.92
CA ALA A 261 -12.88 -18.59 -33.89
C ALA A 261 -11.98 -19.69 -33.32
N TRP A 262 -12.51 -20.88 -33.10
CA TRP A 262 -11.73 -22.05 -32.68
C TRP A 262 -10.69 -22.47 -33.71
N GLN A 263 -11.06 -22.49 -35.00
CA GLN A 263 -10.14 -22.78 -36.09
C GLN A 263 -9.02 -21.74 -36.18
N MET A 264 -9.34 -20.44 -35.96
CA MET A 264 -8.36 -19.38 -35.93
C MET A 264 -7.36 -19.56 -34.78
N LEU A 265 -7.82 -19.87 -33.55
CA LEU A 265 -6.94 -20.20 -32.42
C LEU A 265 -5.97 -21.34 -32.77
N ARG A 266 -6.47 -22.40 -33.41
CA ARG A 266 -5.66 -23.57 -33.81
C ARG A 266 -4.70 -23.25 -34.94
N ARG A 267 -5.18 -22.60 -36.00
CA ARG A 267 -4.40 -22.27 -37.20
C ARG A 267 -3.22 -21.35 -36.86
N HIS A 268 -3.48 -20.32 -36.07
CA HIS A 268 -2.45 -19.34 -35.67
C HIS A 268 -1.68 -19.78 -34.42
N LYS A 269 -2.02 -20.93 -33.82
CA LYS A 269 -1.39 -21.47 -32.59
C LYS A 269 -1.40 -20.47 -31.44
N VAL A 270 -2.43 -19.63 -31.38
CA VAL A 270 -2.62 -18.65 -30.30
C VAL A 270 -3.63 -19.16 -29.28
N LYS A 271 -3.56 -18.69 -28.05
CA LYS A 271 -4.46 -19.13 -26.98
C LYS A 271 -5.49 -18.07 -26.61
N ALA A 272 -5.47 -16.92 -27.25
CA ALA A 272 -6.46 -15.84 -27.10
C ALA A 272 -6.56 -15.02 -28.38
N LEU A 273 -7.75 -14.49 -28.62
CA LEU A 273 -8.06 -13.58 -29.72
C LEU A 273 -8.74 -12.34 -29.14
N PRO A 274 -8.24 -11.11 -29.37
CA PRO A 274 -8.99 -9.91 -29.10
C PRO A 274 -10.26 -9.87 -29.94
N VAL A 275 -11.36 -9.48 -29.30
CA VAL A 275 -12.65 -9.34 -29.97
C VAL A 275 -12.88 -7.85 -30.25
N VAL A 276 -13.15 -7.54 -31.50
CA VAL A 276 -13.32 -6.16 -31.97
C VAL A 276 -14.73 -5.91 -32.51
N ASP A 277 -15.14 -4.65 -32.50
CA ASP A 277 -16.36 -4.21 -33.15
C ASP A 277 -16.09 -3.88 -34.66
N LYS A 278 -17.15 -3.51 -35.38
CA LYS A 278 -17.06 -3.09 -36.79
C LYS A 278 -16.14 -1.87 -37.05
N PHE A 279 -15.76 -1.15 -36.02
CA PHE A 279 -14.82 -0.03 -36.07
C PHE A 279 -13.43 -0.43 -35.64
N GLN A 280 -13.14 -1.73 -35.49
CA GLN A 280 -11.87 -2.30 -35.03
C GLN A 280 -11.50 -1.90 -33.57
N ARG A 281 -12.49 -1.54 -32.75
CA ARG A 281 -12.28 -1.22 -31.34
C ARG A 281 -12.40 -2.46 -30.49
N LEU A 282 -11.49 -2.63 -29.54
CA LEU A 282 -11.50 -3.75 -28.61
C LEU A 282 -12.74 -3.70 -27.71
N ILE A 283 -13.54 -4.76 -27.75
CA ILE A 283 -14.75 -4.95 -26.94
C ILE A 283 -14.68 -6.15 -26.00
N GLY A 284 -13.74 -7.07 -26.22
CA GLY A 284 -13.57 -8.28 -25.42
C GLY A 284 -12.30 -9.05 -25.75
N ILE A 285 -12.11 -10.15 -25.06
CA ILE A 285 -11.08 -11.13 -25.35
C ILE A 285 -11.70 -12.53 -25.28
N LEU A 286 -11.39 -13.37 -26.27
CA LEU A 286 -11.79 -14.77 -26.32
C LEU A 286 -10.55 -15.63 -26.05
N THR A 287 -10.66 -16.57 -25.13
CA THR A 287 -9.59 -17.50 -24.77
C THR A 287 -10.05 -18.95 -24.87
N VAL A 288 -9.08 -19.89 -24.91
CA VAL A 288 -9.39 -21.31 -24.81
C VAL A 288 -10.17 -21.66 -23.53
N ALA A 289 -9.91 -20.93 -22.42
CA ALA A 289 -10.63 -21.14 -21.17
C ALA A 289 -12.13 -20.77 -21.27
N ASP A 290 -12.49 -19.82 -22.14
CA ASP A 290 -13.89 -19.45 -22.34
C ASP A 290 -14.67 -20.57 -23.02
N PHE A 291 -14.05 -21.28 -23.99
CA PHE A 291 -14.63 -22.49 -24.57
C PHE A 291 -14.76 -23.60 -23.52
N LEU A 292 -13.75 -23.84 -22.70
CA LEU A 292 -13.80 -24.87 -21.67
C LEU A 292 -14.87 -24.58 -20.61
N ARG A 293 -15.05 -23.32 -20.25
CA ARG A 293 -16.08 -22.91 -19.29
C ARG A 293 -17.49 -23.18 -19.79
N GLN A 294 -17.70 -23.03 -21.10
CA GLN A 294 -19.00 -23.31 -21.73
C GLN A 294 -19.32 -24.81 -21.84
N MET A 295 -18.30 -25.66 -21.67
CA MET A 295 -18.45 -27.11 -21.77
C MET A 295 -18.76 -27.80 -20.42
N ASP A 296 -18.64 -27.09 -19.29
CA ASP A 296 -18.76 -27.69 -17.95
C ASP A 296 -20.18 -28.20 -17.59
N ASP A 297 -21.22 -27.81 -18.33
CA ASP A 297 -22.60 -28.23 -18.07
C ASP A 297 -22.95 -29.63 -18.61
N THR A 298 -22.06 -30.31 -19.34
CA THR A 298 -22.34 -31.62 -19.93
C THR A 298 -21.44 -32.73 -19.36
N ARG A 299 -21.75 -33.18 -18.15
CA ARG A 299 -20.97 -34.19 -17.38
C ARG A 299 -20.92 -35.59 -17.97
N THR A 300 -21.54 -35.93 -19.10
CA THR A 300 -21.68 -37.28 -19.63
C THR A 300 -20.92 -37.56 -20.94
N ALA A 301 -20.48 -36.52 -21.65
CA ALA A 301 -19.74 -36.68 -22.90
C ALA A 301 -18.25 -36.37 -22.69
N GLY A 302 -17.35 -37.14 -23.29
CA GLY A 302 -15.91 -36.86 -23.25
C GLY A 302 -15.59 -35.47 -23.81
N LEU A 303 -14.49 -34.84 -23.34
CA LEU A 303 -14.09 -33.42 -23.62
C LEU A 303 -14.14 -33.10 -25.13
N ALA A 304 -13.69 -34.02 -25.99
CA ALA A 304 -13.70 -33.85 -27.45
C ALA A 304 -15.12 -33.82 -28.03
N ALA A 305 -16.03 -34.65 -27.54
CA ALA A 305 -17.42 -34.71 -27.99
C ALA A 305 -18.19 -33.47 -27.53
N SER A 306 -17.96 -32.98 -26.29
CA SER A 306 -18.53 -31.76 -25.77
C SER A 306 -18.07 -30.52 -26.55
N LEU A 307 -16.79 -30.44 -26.90
CA LEU A 307 -16.25 -29.38 -27.75
C LEU A 307 -16.86 -29.42 -29.16
N GLN A 308 -16.95 -30.60 -29.79
CA GLN A 308 -17.62 -30.74 -31.10
C GLN A 308 -19.09 -30.33 -31.03
N GLY A 309 -19.80 -30.69 -29.95
CA GLY A 309 -21.16 -30.29 -29.70
C GLY A 309 -21.33 -28.78 -29.57
N LEU A 310 -20.40 -28.09 -28.87
CA LEU A 310 -20.38 -26.64 -28.74
C LEU A 310 -20.13 -25.94 -30.10
N LEU A 311 -19.16 -26.45 -30.87
CA LEU A 311 -18.75 -25.84 -32.15
C LEU A 311 -19.76 -26.06 -33.28
N ARG A 312 -20.51 -27.16 -33.26
CA ARG A 312 -21.44 -27.51 -34.33
C ARG A 312 -22.67 -26.58 -34.29
N ARG A 313 -22.94 -25.86 -35.37
CA ARG A 313 -24.09 -24.96 -35.48
C ARG A 313 -25.42 -25.69 -35.27
N THR A 314 -26.35 -25.09 -34.55
CA THR A 314 -27.69 -25.62 -34.34
C THR A 314 -28.56 -25.30 -35.57
N PRO A 315 -29.22 -26.29 -36.20
CA PRO A 315 -30.15 -26.01 -37.29
C PRO A 315 -31.41 -25.35 -36.73
N GLY A 316 -31.69 -24.13 -37.13
CA GLY A 316 -32.93 -23.43 -36.75
C GLY A 316 -32.71 -21.99 -36.26
N PRO A 317 -33.78 -21.20 -36.10
CA PRO A 317 -33.67 -19.79 -35.71
C PRO A 317 -33.40 -19.57 -34.22
N ASN A 318 -33.60 -20.57 -33.36
CA ASN A 318 -33.37 -20.48 -31.91
C ASN A 318 -32.35 -21.53 -31.47
N SER A 319 -31.39 -21.10 -30.70
CA SER A 319 -30.37 -21.97 -30.09
C SER A 319 -30.29 -21.68 -28.60
N ASP A 320 -30.33 -22.71 -27.76
CA ASP A 320 -30.15 -22.63 -26.31
C ASP A 320 -28.66 -22.59 -25.92
N LYS A 321 -27.74 -22.78 -26.88
CA LYS A 321 -26.31 -22.71 -26.69
C LYS A 321 -25.71 -21.47 -27.33
N ALA A 322 -24.52 -21.08 -26.85
CA ALA A 322 -23.73 -20.02 -27.46
C ALA A 322 -23.27 -20.44 -28.88
N GLU A 323 -23.43 -19.58 -29.86
CA GLU A 323 -23.03 -19.80 -31.26
C GLU A 323 -22.01 -18.81 -31.77
N VAL A 324 -21.93 -17.62 -31.14
CA VAL A 324 -21.02 -16.55 -31.55
C VAL A 324 -20.09 -16.13 -30.43
N VAL A 325 -18.94 -15.60 -30.81
CA VAL A 325 -17.86 -15.15 -29.91
C VAL A 325 -18.37 -14.21 -28.83
N GLY A 326 -19.23 -13.26 -29.18
CA GLY A 326 -19.76 -12.27 -28.26
C GLY A 326 -20.54 -12.84 -27.07
N GLN A 327 -21.05 -14.07 -27.18
CA GLN A 327 -21.79 -14.74 -26.11
C GLN A 327 -20.90 -15.38 -25.04
N ILE A 328 -19.65 -15.73 -25.38
CA ILE A 328 -18.73 -16.42 -24.48
C ILE A 328 -17.49 -15.60 -24.10
N MET A 329 -17.19 -14.53 -24.85
CA MET A 329 -16.02 -13.69 -24.59
C MET A 329 -16.04 -13.04 -23.21
N SER A 330 -14.86 -12.75 -22.68
CA SER A 330 -14.71 -11.89 -21.52
C SER A 330 -14.75 -10.41 -21.96
N ALA A 331 -15.79 -9.67 -21.57
CA ALA A 331 -15.95 -8.25 -21.94
C ALA A 331 -15.06 -7.31 -21.11
N LYS A 332 -14.73 -7.69 -19.87
CA LYS A 332 -13.85 -6.90 -18.99
C LYS A 332 -12.40 -7.25 -19.30
N VAL A 333 -11.76 -6.47 -20.19
CA VAL A 333 -10.37 -6.69 -20.63
C VAL A 333 -9.47 -5.63 -20.01
N ILE A 334 -8.38 -6.07 -19.40
CA ILE A 334 -7.30 -5.20 -18.97
C ILE A 334 -6.42 -4.92 -20.19
N THR A 335 -6.18 -3.65 -20.45
CA THR A 335 -5.44 -3.17 -21.63
C THR A 335 -4.31 -2.25 -21.20
N ALA A 336 -3.31 -2.08 -22.05
CA ALA A 336 -2.26 -1.09 -21.90
C ALA A 336 -2.10 -0.28 -23.20
N THR A 337 -1.32 0.78 -23.14
CA THR A 337 -0.95 1.61 -24.30
C THR A 337 0.50 1.29 -24.70
N PRO A 338 0.94 1.66 -25.93
CA PRO A 338 2.33 1.48 -26.32
C PRO A 338 3.35 2.13 -25.37
N ASP A 339 2.98 3.26 -24.78
CA ASP A 339 3.85 4.02 -23.87
C ASP A 339 3.87 3.48 -22.44
N THR A 340 3.02 2.48 -22.14
CA THR A 340 2.97 1.87 -20.79
C THR A 340 4.31 1.20 -20.48
N PRO A 341 4.96 1.52 -19.34
CA PRO A 341 6.19 0.86 -18.93
C PRO A 341 5.99 -0.64 -18.71
N VAL A 342 6.97 -1.43 -19.15
CA VAL A 342 6.95 -2.89 -18.97
C VAL A 342 6.87 -3.28 -17.49
N ALA A 343 7.47 -2.50 -16.60
CA ALA A 343 7.40 -2.72 -15.16
C ALA A 343 5.97 -2.77 -14.62
N THR A 344 5.14 -1.81 -15.04
CA THR A 344 3.72 -1.76 -14.68
C THR A 344 2.96 -3.00 -15.15
N LEU A 345 3.29 -3.46 -16.36
CA LEU A 345 2.66 -4.64 -16.93
C LEU A 345 3.05 -5.94 -16.20
N VAL A 346 4.30 -6.04 -15.74
CA VAL A 346 4.79 -7.18 -14.93
C VAL A 346 3.96 -7.34 -13.66
N GLN A 347 3.69 -6.24 -12.94
CA GLN A 347 2.86 -6.26 -11.75
C GLN A 347 1.43 -6.74 -12.06
N GLN A 348 0.80 -6.19 -13.10
CA GLN A 348 -0.56 -6.57 -13.50
C GLN A 348 -0.66 -8.04 -13.91
N LEU A 349 0.32 -8.55 -14.64
CA LEU A 349 0.35 -9.95 -15.07
C LEU A 349 0.58 -10.89 -13.88
N SER A 350 1.46 -10.52 -12.95
CA SER A 350 1.78 -11.32 -11.77
C SER A 350 0.61 -11.38 -10.78
N ASP A 351 0.07 -10.22 -10.40
CA ASP A 351 -0.91 -10.12 -9.32
C ASP A 351 -2.31 -10.56 -9.76
N GLN A 352 -2.64 -10.35 -11.03
CA GLN A 352 -3.96 -10.68 -11.55
C GLN A 352 -4.00 -12.02 -12.31
N GLY A 353 -2.87 -12.75 -12.38
CA GLY A 353 -2.77 -14.02 -13.09
C GLY A 353 -3.09 -13.91 -14.57
N LEU A 354 -2.81 -12.75 -15.17
CA LEU A 354 -3.03 -12.53 -16.58
C LEU A 354 -1.87 -13.09 -17.39
N HIS A 355 -2.16 -13.66 -18.53
CA HIS A 355 -1.14 -14.21 -19.42
C HIS A 355 -0.92 -13.37 -20.67
N ARG A 356 -1.84 -12.45 -20.96
CA ARG A 356 -1.85 -11.63 -22.17
C ARG A 356 -2.58 -10.34 -21.94
N VAL A 357 -2.03 -9.25 -22.49
CA VAL A 357 -2.61 -7.92 -22.41
C VAL A 357 -2.65 -7.30 -23.80
N PRO A 358 -3.84 -6.99 -24.35
CA PRO A 358 -3.96 -6.24 -25.59
C PRO A 358 -3.44 -4.82 -25.42
N ILE A 359 -2.68 -4.36 -26.40
CA ILE A 359 -2.17 -2.98 -26.47
C ILE A 359 -3.07 -2.22 -27.42
N ILE A 360 -3.62 -1.11 -26.94
CA ILE A 360 -4.59 -0.31 -27.68
C ILE A 360 -4.14 1.16 -27.81
N ASP A 361 -4.68 1.82 -28.82
CA ASP A 361 -4.54 3.27 -28.98
C ASP A 361 -5.64 4.05 -28.20
N ALA A 362 -5.61 5.39 -28.34
CA ALA A 362 -6.59 6.30 -27.73
C ALA A 362 -8.03 6.07 -28.29
N ARG A 363 -8.17 5.45 -29.47
CA ARG A 363 -9.45 5.10 -30.09
C ARG A 363 -9.92 3.70 -29.75
N ARG A 364 -9.18 3.00 -28.83
CA ARG A 364 -9.38 1.60 -28.45
C ARG A 364 -9.13 0.58 -29.58
N GLN A 365 -8.40 0.95 -30.62
CA GLN A 365 -8.01 0.01 -31.68
C GLN A 365 -6.84 -0.84 -31.19
N VAL A 366 -6.84 -2.12 -31.55
CA VAL A 366 -5.77 -3.07 -31.16
C VAL A 366 -4.53 -2.80 -32.00
N LEU A 367 -3.44 -2.39 -31.32
CA LEU A 367 -2.13 -2.14 -31.94
C LEU A 367 -1.17 -3.32 -31.81
N GLY A 368 -1.39 -4.14 -30.78
CA GLY A 368 -0.49 -5.25 -30.48
C GLY A 368 -1.00 -6.09 -29.31
N MET A 369 -0.18 -7.07 -28.94
CA MET A 369 -0.40 -7.89 -27.75
C MET A 369 0.92 -8.16 -27.05
N VAL A 370 0.94 -8.04 -25.74
CA VAL A 370 2.07 -8.48 -24.89
C VAL A 370 1.67 -9.72 -24.13
N THR A 371 2.55 -10.72 -24.16
CA THR A 371 2.41 -11.99 -23.43
C THR A 371 3.51 -12.15 -22.40
N GLN A 372 3.36 -13.11 -21.47
CA GLN A 372 4.43 -13.46 -20.54
C GLN A 372 5.73 -13.86 -21.25
N SER A 373 5.63 -14.51 -22.42
CA SER A 373 6.82 -14.90 -23.21
C SER A 373 7.58 -13.68 -23.74
N ASP A 374 6.87 -12.62 -24.14
CA ASP A 374 7.50 -11.39 -24.61
C ASP A 374 8.24 -10.68 -23.48
N LEU A 375 7.64 -10.68 -22.26
CA LEU A 375 8.30 -10.15 -21.06
C LEU A 375 9.56 -10.93 -20.71
N ILE A 376 9.50 -12.26 -20.70
CA ILE A 376 10.65 -13.12 -20.40
C ILE A 376 11.76 -12.88 -21.43
N ALA A 377 11.43 -12.80 -22.71
CA ALA A 377 12.39 -12.54 -23.78
C ALA A 377 13.02 -11.15 -23.65
N ALA A 378 12.24 -10.12 -23.33
CA ALA A 378 12.72 -8.76 -23.13
C ALA A 378 13.68 -8.66 -21.93
N LEU A 379 13.31 -9.27 -20.79
CA LEU A 379 14.14 -9.32 -19.58
C LEU A 379 15.45 -10.08 -19.83
N TYR A 380 15.39 -11.23 -20.50
CA TYR A 380 16.58 -12.01 -20.84
C TYR A 380 17.53 -11.20 -21.73
N LYS A 381 17.01 -10.56 -22.77
CA LYS A 381 17.80 -9.73 -23.68
C LYS A 381 18.45 -8.55 -22.92
N HIS A 382 17.72 -7.91 -22.02
CA HIS A 382 18.24 -6.80 -21.23
C HIS A 382 19.36 -7.24 -20.28
N ILE A 383 19.19 -8.36 -19.57
CA ILE A 383 20.20 -8.94 -18.67
C ILE A 383 21.45 -9.33 -19.48
N ALA A 384 21.28 -9.98 -20.62
CA ALA A 384 22.39 -10.41 -21.47
C ALA A 384 23.22 -9.22 -22.00
N LEU A 385 22.54 -8.13 -22.38
CA LEU A 385 23.21 -6.90 -22.83
C LEU A 385 23.91 -6.17 -21.69
N SER A 386 23.32 -6.15 -20.48
CA SER A 386 23.91 -5.54 -19.28
C SER A 386 25.11 -6.35 -18.76
N ALA A 387 25.08 -7.67 -18.87
CA ALA A 387 26.21 -8.55 -18.50
C ALA A 387 27.37 -8.50 -19.51
N GLY A 388 27.11 -8.10 -20.76
CA GLY A 388 28.10 -7.98 -21.84
C GLY A 388 28.71 -6.57 -22.00
N GLY A 389 28.50 -5.63 -21.06
CA GLY A 389 29.07 -4.30 -21.08
C GLY A 389 30.59 -4.30 -21.02
N PRO A 390 31.30 -3.24 -21.54
CA PRO A 390 32.75 -3.21 -21.83
C PRO A 390 33.63 -3.15 -20.56
N GLY A 391 33.46 -4.07 -19.64
CA GLY A 391 34.22 -4.18 -18.39
C GLY A 391 34.79 -5.55 -18.09
N ALA A 392 34.36 -6.60 -18.80
CA ALA A 392 34.90 -7.95 -18.64
C ALA A 392 36.10 -8.21 -19.56
N THR A 393 37.11 -7.35 -19.55
CA THR A 393 38.43 -7.69 -20.11
C THR A 393 39.07 -8.68 -19.15
N ALA A 394 39.00 -9.94 -19.53
CA ALA A 394 39.62 -11.07 -18.91
C ALA A 394 41.07 -10.82 -18.57
N THR A 395 41.44 -10.89 -17.34
CA THR A 395 42.79 -11.26 -16.91
C THR A 395 42.98 -12.76 -17.20
N ARG A 396 43.25 -13.10 -18.46
CA ARG A 396 43.85 -14.39 -18.81
C ARG A 396 45.29 -14.32 -18.37
N THR A 397 45.55 -14.71 -17.14
CA THR A 397 46.92 -15.02 -16.69
C THR A 397 47.43 -16.18 -17.52
N ALA A 398 48.34 -15.86 -18.44
CA ALA A 398 49.08 -16.86 -19.20
C ALA A 398 49.91 -17.69 -18.23
N ALA A 399 49.54 -18.95 -18.08
CA ALA A 399 50.42 -19.95 -17.49
C ALA A 399 51.63 -20.11 -18.41
N ARG A 400 52.84 -19.72 -17.98
CA ARG A 400 54.11 -20.08 -18.61
C ARG A 400 54.34 -21.59 -18.43
N PRO A 401 54.76 -22.33 -19.44
CA PRO A 401 55.26 -23.68 -19.27
C PRO A 401 56.67 -23.64 -18.67
N HIS A 402 56.88 -24.30 -17.56
CA HIS A 402 58.20 -24.65 -17.08
C HIS A 402 58.79 -25.72 -18.01
N ALA A 403 59.83 -25.32 -18.72
CA ALA A 403 60.78 -26.23 -19.29
C ALA A 403 61.98 -26.33 -18.33
N GLY A 404 62.47 -27.55 -18.08
CA GLY A 404 63.65 -27.84 -17.31
C GLY A 404 63.46 -29.06 -16.44
#